data_6f60e1ee14973343bc85d5ba0a950fcb
#
_entry.id   6f60e1ee14973343bc85d5ba0a950fcb
#
_cell.length_a   1.000
_cell.length_b   1.000
_cell.length_c   1.000
_cell.angle_alpha   90.00
_cell.angle_beta   90.00
_cell.angle_gamma   90.00
#
_symmetry.space_group_name_H-M   'P 1'
#
loop_
_entity.id
_entity.type
_entity.pdbx_description
1 polymer ?
#
loop_
_entity_poly.entity_id
_entity_poly.type
_entity_poly.pdbx_seq_one_letter_code
_entity_poly.pdbx_strand_id
1 'polypeptide(L)'
;PYRRQRQMCIRDRSQASYIHVREGRGAINFSRFNQAYMMHATTSPLYAICASNDVAVSMMDGNSGLSLTQEVIDEAVDFRQAMARLYKEFTADGSWFFKPWNKEVVTDPQTGKTYDFADAPTKLLTTVQDCWVMHPGESWHGFKDIPDNWSMLDPIKVSILAPGMGEDGELEETGVPAALVTAWLGRHGIVPTRTTDFQIMFLFSMGVTRGKWGTLVNTLCSFKRHYDANTPLAQVMPELVEQYPDTYANMGIHDLGDTMFAWLKENNPGARLNEAYSGLPVAEITPREAYNAIVDNNVELVSIENLPGRIA
;
A
#
# COMPACT_ATOMS: atom_id res chain seq x y z
N PRO A 1 -3.92 -7.02 14.39
CA PRO A 1 -3.14 -6.65 13.19
C PRO A 1 -3.22 -5.15 12.90
N TYR A 2 -4.41 -4.56 12.96
CA TYR A 2 -4.67 -3.15 12.67
C TYR A 2 -3.96 -2.18 13.62
N ARG A 3 -3.93 -2.48 14.92
CA ARG A 3 -3.16 -1.71 15.91
C ARG A 3 -1.65 -1.72 15.64
N ARG A 4 -1.13 -2.82 15.13
CA ARG A 4 0.31 -2.97 14.83
C ARG A 4 0.74 -2.09 13.65
N GLN A 5 -0.08 -1.99 12.61
CA GLN A 5 0.19 -1.12 11.46
C GLN A 5 0.07 0.36 11.79
N ARG A 6 -0.91 0.77 12.61
CA ARG A 6 -0.98 2.15 13.12
C ARG A 6 0.24 2.50 13.98
N GLN A 7 0.74 1.56 14.77
CA GLN A 7 1.97 1.75 15.52
C GLN A 7 3.16 1.98 14.60
N MET A 8 3.35 1.19 13.56
CA MET A 8 4.47 1.35 12.61
C MET A 8 4.46 2.71 11.89
N CYS A 9 3.31 3.23 11.50
CA CYS A 9 3.23 4.43 10.68
C CYS A 9 3.18 5.74 11.48
N ILE A 10 2.67 5.70 12.71
CA ILE A 10 2.45 6.90 13.53
C ILE A 10 3.33 6.89 14.80
N ARG A 11 3.53 5.73 15.44
CA ARG A 11 4.26 5.58 16.70
C ARG A 11 5.70 5.12 16.51
N ASP A 12 5.95 4.23 15.57
CA ASP A 12 7.31 3.74 15.30
C ASP A 12 7.99 4.65 14.30
N ARG A 13 8.66 5.63 14.78
CA ARG A 13 9.51 6.49 13.95
C ARG A 13 10.75 5.77 13.47
N SER A 14 10.94 4.51 13.85
CA SER A 14 12.11 3.70 13.56
C SER A 14 11.75 2.20 13.53
N GLN A 15 12.73 1.35 13.35
CA GLN A 15 12.58 -0.12 13.19
C GLN A 15 12.35 -0.85 14.53
N ALA A 16 11.49 -0.33 15.39
CA ALA A 16 11.17 -0.95 16.68
C ALA A 16 9.68 -1.28 16.80
N SER A 17 9.34 -2.03 17.83
CA SER A 17 7.96 -2.38 18.16
C SER A 17 7.77 -2.52 19.66
N TYR A 18 6.49 -2.54 20.07
CA TYR A 18 6.12 -2.76 21.47
C TYR A 18 5.52 -4.15 21.63
N ILE A 19 5.89 -4.85 22.71
CA ILE A 19 5.25 -6.08 23.13
C ILE A 19 4.39 -5.78 24.35
N HIS A 20 3.08 -5.88 24.17
CA HIS A 20 2.13 -5.72 25.26
C HIS A 20 1.80 -7.10 25.84
N VAL A 21 2.12 -7.29 27.10
CA VAL A 21 1.83 -8.52 27.83
C VAL A 21 0.70 -8.25 28.82
N ARG A 22 -0.36 -9.04 28.75
CA ARG A 22 -1.49 -9.00 29.69
C ARG A 22 -1.65 -10.37 30.32
N GLU A 23 -1.64 -10.45 31.63
CA GLU A 23 -2.04 -11.64 32.35
C GLU A 23 -3.52 -11.95 32.09
N GLY A 24 -3.79 -13.19 31.70
CA GLY A 24 -5.10 -13.69 31.33
C GLY A 24 -5.52 -14.88 32.19
N ARG A 25 -5.72 -16.03 31.55
CA ARG A 25 -6.15 -17.28 32.20
C ARG A 25 -5.08 -17.96 33.06
N GLY A 26 -3.84 -17.51 33.01
CA GLY A 26 -2.72 -18.05 33.79
C GLY A 26 -1.65 -16.99 34.02
N ALA A 27 -0.87 -17.16 35.06
CA ALA A 27 0.27 -16.30 35.37
C ALA A 27 1.38 -16.46 34.32
N ILE A 28 1.96 -15.35 33.90
CA ILE A 28 3.08 -15.34 32.97
C ILE A 28 4.39 -15.42 33.77
N ASN A 29 5.15 -16.49 33.51
CA ASN A 29 6.50 -16.59 34.10
C ASN A 29 7.43 -15.57 33.40
N PHE A 30 7.76 -14.50 34.09
CA PHE A 30 8.57 -13.40 33.55
C PHE A 30 9.95 -13.88 33.07
N SER A 31 10.62 -14.77 33.82
CA SER A 31 11.94 -15.28 33.43
C SER A 31 11.87 -16.04 32.08
N ARG A 32 10.85 -16.90 31.92
CA ARG A 32 10.64 -17.63 30.67
C ARG A 32 10.26 -16.73 29.52
N PHE A 33 9.42 -15.74 29.76
CA PHE A 33 9.09 -14.72 28.78
C PHE A 33 10.34 -13.91 28.35
N ASN A 34 11.16 -13.49 29.31
CA ASN A 34 12.37 -12.76 29.03
C ASN A 34 13.40 -13.58 28.23
N GLN A 35 13.54 -14.87 28.52
CA GLN A 35 14.39 -15.77 27.72
C GLN A 35 13.91 -15.85 26.28
N ALA A 36 12.61 -16.05 26.06
CA ALA A 36 12.03 -16.06 24.71
C ALA A 36 12.20 -14.71 24.00
N TYR A 37 12.00 -13.60 24.71
CA TYR A 37 12.23 -12.26 24.18
C TYR A 37 13.68 -12.04 23.75
N MET A 38 14.65 -12.44 24.58
CA MET A 38 16.08 -12.29 24.29
C MET A 38 16.53 -13.13 23.09
N MET A 39 15.85 -14.22 22.77
CA MET A 39 16.12 -15.04 21.56
C MET A 39 15.74 -14.30 20.26
N HIS A 40 14.82 -13.32 20.33
CA HIS A 40 14.27 -12.64 19.15
C HIS A 40 14.63 -11.15 19.10
N ALA A 41 15.19 -10.61 20.18
CA ALA A 41 15.61 -9.21 20.26
C ALA A 41 17.08 -9.05 19.85
N THR A 42 17.43 -7.84 19.42
CA THR A 42 18.83 -7.50 19.18
C THR A 42 19.61 -7.43 20.50
N THR A 43 20.84 -7.91 20.50
CA THR A 43 21.80 -7.75 21.62
C THR A 43 22.51 -6.40 21.58
N SER A 44 22.32 -5.61 20.52
CA SER A 44 22.95 -4.30 20.32
C SER A 44 21.91 -3.21 20.05
N PRO A 45 21.07 -2.86 21.05
CA PRO A 45 20.03 -1.86 20.85
C PRO A 45 20.62 -0.48 20.57
N LEU A 46 20.05 0.20 19.56
CA LEU A 46 20.37 1.61 19.28
C LEU A 46 19.54 2.49 20.20
N TYR A 47 20.18 3.24 21.09
CA TYR A 47 19.49 4.13 22.03
C TYR A 47 18.62 5.19 21.34
N ALA A 48 19.02 5.67 20.15
CA ALA A 48 18.20 6.58 19.37
C ALA A 48 16.85 5.96 18.98
N ILE A 49 16.81 4.66 18.68
CA ILE A 49 15.57 3.93 18.39
C ILE A 49 14.70 3.81 19.65
N CYS A 50 15.30 3.43 20.78
CA CYS A 50 14.59 3.35 22.06
C CYS A 50 14.02 4.72 22.47
N ALA A 51 14.82 5.78 22.37
CA ALA A 51 14.37 7.14 22.64
C ALA A 51 13.26 7.60 21.70
N SER A 52 13.32 7.24 20.42
CA SER A 52 12.25 7.58 19.46
C SER A 52 10.92 6.92 19.82
N ASN A 53 10.95 5.70 20.37
CA ASN A 53 9.74 5.03 20.86
C ASN A 53 9.15 5.74 22.07
N ASP A 54 9.98 6.15 23.03
CA ASP A 54 9.53 6.86 24.24
C ASP A 54 8.90 8.22 23.88
N VAL A 55 9.56 8.98 23.00
CA VAL A 55 9.03 10.23 22.45
C VAL A 55 7.70 9.99 21.71
N ALA A 56 7.61 8.94 20.90
CA ALA A 56 6.40 8.61 20.18
C ALA A 56 5.23 8.27 21.13
N VAL A 57 5.49 7.55 22.23
CA VAL A 57 4.47 7.28 23.26
C VAL A 57 3.99 8.59 23.87
N SER A 58 4.91 9.47 24.28
CA SER A 58 4.58 10.77 24.87
C SER A 58 3.77 11.66 23.92
N MET A 59 4.09 11.66 22.62
CA MET A 59 3.33 12.41 21.61
C MET A 59 1.91 11.88 21.42
N MET A 60 1.72 10.56 21.59
CA MET A 60 0.43 9.90 21.35
C MET A 60 -0.43 9.78 22.61
N ASP A 61 0.07 10.24 23.76
CA ASP A 61 -0.65 10.20 25.01
C ASP A 61 -1.67 11.35 25.14
N GLY A 62 -2.80 11.05 25.77
CA GLY A 62 -3.85 12.00 26.06
C GLY A 62 -4.48 12.68 24.85
N ASN A 63 -4.98 13.90 25.03
CA ASN A 63 -5.71 14.66 24.03
C ASN A 63 -4.84 15.07 22.84
N SER A 64 -3.54 15.29 23.06
CA SER A 64 -2.61 15.63 21.97
C SER A 64 -2.50 14.51 20.94
N GLY A 65 -2.37 13.27 21.40
CA GLY A 65 -2.32 12.11 20.52
C GLY A 65 -3.64 11.88 19.77
N LEU A 66 -4.77 12.11 20.42
CA LEU A 66 -6.09 12.03 19.78
C LEU A 66 -6.21 13.09 18.66
N SER A 67 -5.82 14.33 18.94
CA SER A 67 -5.87 15.42 17.97
C SER A 67 -4.97 15.15 16.76
N LEU A 68 -3.70 14.75 17.02
CA LEU A 68 -2.76 14.40 15.95
C LEU A 68 -3.27 13.24 15.06
N THR A 69 -3.89 12.22 15.66
CA THR A 69 -4.42 11.09 14.91
C THR A 69 -5.66 11.50 14.10
N GLN A 70 -6.53 12.30 14.68
CA GLN A 70 -7.73 12.78 14.00
C GLN A 70 -7.37 13.66 12.80
N GLU A 71 -6.43 14.58 12.96
CA GLU A 71 -5.94 15.44 11.87
C GLU A 71 -5.41 14.64 10.68
N VAL A 72 -4.64 13.57 10.94
CA VAL A 72 -4.14 12.69 9.88
C VAL A 72 -5.28 11.98 9.13
N ILE A 73 -6.32 11.56 9.87
CA ILE A 73 -7.48 10.89 9.26
C ILE A 73 -8.29 11.91 8.44
N ASP A 74 -8.51 13.10 8.96
CA ASP A 74 -9.26 14.17 8.29
C ASP A 74 -8.58 14.55 6.97
N GLU A 75 -7.28 14.77 6.95
CA GLU A 75 -6.53 15.09 5.73
C GLU A 75 -6.56 13.95 4.71
N ALA A 76 -6.48 12.71 5.15
CA ALA A 76 -6.55 11.54 4.25
C ALA A 76 -7.97 11.39 3.64
N VAL A 77 -9.00 11.64 4.42
CA VAL A 77 -10.41 11.62 3.95
C VAL A 77 -10.67 12.76 2.98
N ASP A 78 -10.23 13.98 3.29
CA ASP A 78 -10.37 15.13 2.41
C ASP A 78 -9.71 14.89 1.05
N PHE A 79 -8.49 14.30 1.06
CA PHE A 79 -7.82 13.93 -0.18
C PHE A 79 -8.61 12.86 -0.97
N ARG A 80 -9.11 11.80 -0.31
CA ARG A 80 -9.91 10.77 -0.97
C ARG A 80 -11.18 11.34 -1.59
N GLN A 81 -11.86 12.24 -0.88
CA GLN A 81 -13.05 12.91 -1.40
C GLN A 81 -12.72 13.84 -2.58
N ALA A 82 -11.60 14.57 -2.52
CA ALA A 82 -11.14 15.40 -3.63
C ALA A 82 -10.86 14.55 -4.87
N MET A 83 -10.16 13.41 -4.71
CA MET A 83 -9.89 12.48 -5.80
C MET A 83 -11.17 11.85 -6.36
N ALA A 84 -12.14 11.48 -5.51
CA ALA A 84 -13.42 10.93 -5.93
C ALA A 84 -14.24 11.93 -6.76
N ARG A 85 -14.25 13.22 -6.37
CA ARG A 85 -14.91 14.28 -7.14
C ARG A 85 -14.23 14.49 -8.49
N LEU A 86 -12.90 14.57 -8.53
CA LEU A 86 -12.16 14.72 -9.77
C LEU A 86 -12.37 13.52 -10.71
N TYR A 87 -12.34 12.31 -10.17
CA TYR A 87 -12.62 11.10 -10.95
C TYR A 87 -14.00 11.20 -11.63
N LYS A 88 -15.05 11.57 -10.87
CA LYS A 88 -16.39 11.74 -11.41
C LYS A 88 -16.49 12.84 -12.44
N GLU A 89 -15.85 13.97 -12.19
CA GLU A 89 -15.86 15.11 -13.10
C GLU A 89 -15.23 14.74 -14.46
N PHE A 90 -14.03 14.16 -14.45
CA PHE A 90 -13.35 13.77 -15.68
C PHE A 90 -14.06 12.61 -16.42
N THR A 91 -14.59 11.64 -15.69
CA THR A 91 -15.27 10.48 -16.32
C THR A 91 -16.66 10.80 -16.83
N ALA A 92 -17.32 11.83 -16.33
CA ALA A 92 -18.62 12.29 -16.83
C ALA A 92 -18.57 12.70 -18.31
N ASP A 93 -17.44 13.22 -18.77
CA ASP A 93 -17.22 13.62 -20.17
C ASP A 93 -16.55 12.51 -21.00
N GLY A 94 -16.52 11.28 -20.49
CA GLY A 94 -15.90 10.14 -21.17
C GLY A 94 -14.36 10.17 -21.16
N SER A 95 -13.75 11.03 -20.35
CA SER A 95 -12.30 11.07 -20.13
C SER A 95 -11.90 10.13 -19.01
N TRP A 96 -10.65 10.09 -18.63
CA TRP A 96 -10.13 9.26 -17.57
C TRP A 96 -9.51 10.09 -16.44
N PHE A 97 -9.47 9.52 -15.24
CA PHE A 97 -8.69 10.04 -14.12
C PHE A 97 -8.35 8.91 -13.14
N PHE A 98 -7.55 9.21 -12.14
CA PHE A 98 -7.19 8.28 -11.08
C PHE A 98 -8.36 8.06 -10.12
N LYS A 99 -8.75 6.80 -9.90
CA LYS A 99 -9.85 6.41 -9.01
C LYS A 99 -9.30 6.16 -7.59
N PRO A 100 -9.84 6.76 -6.53
CA PRO A 100 -9.46 6.37 -5.17
C PRO A 100 -9.98 4.97 -4.87
N TRP A 101 -9.13 4.12 -4.30
CA TRP A 101 -9.50 2.76 -3.92
C TRP A 101 -10.18 2.75 -2.56
N ASN A 102 -11.51 2.84 -2.55
CA ASN A 102 -12.40 2.78 -1.39
C ASN A 102 -13.85 2.56 -1.86
N LYS A 103 -14.77 2.41 -0.90
CA LYS A 103 -16.21 2.36 -1.21
C LYS A 103 -16.65 3.60 -1.99
N GLU A 104 -17.49 3.41 -2.99
CA GLU A 104 -18.09 4.53 -3.72
C GLU A 104 -19.27 5.11 -2.97
N VAL A 105 -19.97 4.25 -2.21
CA VAL A 105 -21.17 4.57 -1.44
C VAL A 105 -20.96 4.13 0.01
N VAL A 106 -21.36 4.98 0.95
CA VAL A 106 -21.31 4.69 2.40
C VAL A 106 -22.66 4.94 3.03
N THR A 107 -22.99 4.14 4.04
CA THR A 107 -24.25 4.28 4.79
C THR A 107 -23.94 4.69 6.22
N ASP A 108 -24.65 5.70 6.72
CA ASP A 108 -24.60 6.05 8.13
C ASP A 108 -25.39 5.01 8.94
N PRO A 109 -24.75 4.25 9.81
CA PRO A 109 -25.41 3.18 10.56
C PRO A 109 -26.42 3.70 11.59
N GLN A 110 -26.35 4.97 11.96
CA GLN A 110 -27.29 5.56 12.93
C GLN A 110 -28.60 6.01 12.28
N THR A 111 -28.50 6.55 11.07
CA THR A 111 -29.66 7.14 10.37
C THR A 111 -30.17 6.27 9.23
N GLY A 112 -29.39 5.28 8.78
CA GLY A 112 -29.66 4.49 7.59
C GLY A 112 -29.51 5.27 6.27
N LYS A 113 -29.06 6.53 6.34
CA LYS A 113 -28.92 7.36 5.15
C LYS A 113 -27.65 6.99 4.39
N THR A 114 -27.81 6.81 3.09
CA THR A 114 -26.73 6.49 2.16
C THR A 114 -26.21 7.75 1.48
N TYR A 115 -24.91 7.81 1.32
CA TYR A 115 -24.19 8.91 0.68
C TYR A 115 -23.22 8.37 -0.37
N ASP A 116 -23.05 9.12 -1.42
CA ASP A 116 -21.87 9.01 -2.25
C ASP A 116 -20.63 9.36 -1.43
N PHE A 117 -19.55 8.59 -1.56
CA PHE A 117 -18.33 8.83 -0.77
C PHE A 117 -17.76 10.25 -0.99
N ALA A 118 -17.83 10.74 -2.23
CA ALA A 118 -17.33 12.07 -2.58
C ALA A 118 -18.04 13.19 -1.80
N ASP A 119 -19.30 12.99 -1.44
CA ASP A 119 -20.19 13.99 -0.83
C ASP A 119 -20.63 13.62 0.59
N ALA A 120 -20.17 12.49 1.11
CA ALA A 120 -20.46 12.05 2.46
C ALA A 120 -19.92 13.05 3.50
N PRO A 121 -20.64 13.27 4.62
CA PRO A 121 -20.12 14.13 5.67
C PRO A 121 -18.75 13.66 6.16
N THR A 122 -17.74 14.53 6.15
CA THR A 122 -16.38 14.20 6.59
C THR A 122 -16.38 13.58 7.98
N LYS A 123 -17.21 14.10 8.90
CA LYS A 123 -17.33 13.55 10.25
C LYS A 123 -17.78 12.08 10.26
N LEU A 124 -18.70 11.69 9.37
CA LEU A 124 -19.10 10.29 9.22
C LEU A 124 -17.90 9.42 8.83
N LEU A 125 -17.16 9.82 7.79
CA LEU A 125 -16.01 9.09 7.28
C LEU A 125 -14.84 9.02 8.26
N THR A 126 -14.66 10.03 9.11
CA THR A 126 -13.52 10.11 10.03
C THR A 126 -13.77 9.48 11.39
N THR A 127 -15.04 9.21 11.75
CA THR A 127 -15.40 8.69 13.08
C THR A 127 -16.10 7.33 13.04
N VAL A 128 -16.74 6.96 11.94
CA VAL A 128 -17.53 5.72 11.83
C VAL A 128 -16.72 4.63 11.12
N GLN A 129 -16.40 3.58 11.86
CA GLN A 129 -15.59 2.47 11.37
C GLN A 129 -16.26 1.71 10.21
N ASP A 130 -17.58 1.55 10.21
CA ASP A 130 -18.34 0.82 9.18
C ASP A 130 -18.13 1.37 7.76
N CYS A 131 -17.82 2.66 7.63
CA CYS A 131 -17.46 3.25 6.33
C CYS A 131 -16.23 2.61 5.68
N TRP A 132 -15.42 1.89 6.45
CA TRP A 132 -14.14 1.32 6.05
C TRP A 132 -14.09 -0.20 6.13
N VAL A 133 -15.08 -0.84 6.76
CA VAL A 133 -15.16 -2.30 6.87
C VAL A 133 -15.33 -2.90 5.48
N MET A 134 -14.55 -3.94 5.18
CA MET A 134 -14.60 -4.69 3.94
C MET A 134 -15.60 -5.84 4.10
N HIS A 135 -16.66 -5.83 3.31
CA HIS A 135 -17.64 -6.91 3.29
C HIS A 135 -17.36 -7.85 2.11
N PRO A 136 -17.59 -9.17 2.26
CA PRO A 136 -17.29 -10.12 1.20
C PRO A 136 -18.07 -9.82 -0.08
N GLY A 137 -17.41 -9.81 -1.21
CA GLY A 137 -18.01 -9.62 -2.52
C GLY A 137 -18.34 -8.18 -2.93
N GLU A 138 -17.96 -7.17 -2.13
CA GLU A 138 -18.05 -5.76 -2.60
C GLU A 138 -17.13 -5.55 -3.82
N SER A 139 -17.64 -4.90 -4.88
CA SER A 139 -16.95 -4.74 -6.16
C SER A 139 -15.66 -3.92 -6.06
N TRP A 140 -15.64 -2.89 -5.19
CA TRP A 140 -14.50 -1.99 -5.06
C TRP A 140 -13.17 -2.66 -4.62
N HIS A 141 -13.23 -3.85 -4.02
CA HIS A 141 -12.04 -4.63 -3.64
C HIS A 141 -12.02 -6.04 -4.21
N GLY A 142 -13.15 -6.59 -4.65
CA GLY A 142 -13.25 -7.87 -5.33
C GLY A 142 -13.01 -9.14 -4.47
N PHE A 143 -12.68 -9.01 -3.18
CA PHE A 143 -12.45 -10.17 -2.31
C PHE A 143 -13.77 -10.86 -1.93
N LYS A 144 -13.96 -12.10 -2.39
CA LYS A 144 -15.20 -12.87 -2.18
C LYS A 144 -15.19 -13.68 -0.89
N ASP A 145 -14.03 -14.16 -0.47
CA ASP A 145 -13.86 -15.16 0.59
C ASP A 145 -13.35 -14.59 1.91
N ILE A 146 -13.35 -13.27 2.09
CA ILE A 146 -13.01 -12.67 3.38
C ILE A 146 -14.18 -12.86 4.34
N PRO A 147 -13.95 -13.24 5.62
CA PRO A 147 -15.01 -13.26 6.62
C PRO A 147 -15.56 -11.84 6.86
N ASP A 148 -16.88 -11.74 7.01
CA ASP A 148 -17.51 -10.45 7.29
C ASP A 148 -16.96 -9.82 8.58
N ASN A 149 -16.81 -8.51 8.60
CA ASN A 149 -16.25 -7.73 9.72
C ASN A 149 -14.82 -8.16 10.17
N TRP A 150 -14.08 -8.90 9.33
CA TRP A 150 -12.73 -9.36 9.66
C TRP A 150 -11.66 -8.30 9.40
N SER A 151 -11.82 -7.51 8.36
CA SER A 151 -10.85 -6.49 7.95
C SER A 151 -11.50 -5.17 7.59
N MET A 152 -10.72 -4.12 7.61
CA MET A 152 -11.13 -2.80 7.16
C MET A 152 -10.00 -2.12 6.38
N LEU A 153 -10.37 -1.27 5.45
CA LEU A 153 -9.42 -0.38 4.78
C LEU A 153 -8.85 0.63 5.78
N ASP A 154 -7.54 0.80 5.76
CA ASP A 154 -6.89 1.85 6.58
C ASP A 154 -7.11 3.23 5.93
N PRO A 155 -7.83 4.16 6.58
CA PRO A 155 -8.12 5.46 6.00
C PRO A 155 -6.88 6.24 5.55
N ILE A 156 -5.77 6.11 6.30
CA ILE A 156 -4.54 6.87 6.06
C ILE A 156 -3.60 6.24 5.03
N LYS A 157 -3.85 5.00 4.62
CA LYS A 157 -3.16 4.34 3.50
C LYS A 157 -3.98 4.52 2.24
N VAL A 158 -3.74 5.62 1.56
CA VAL A 158 -4.54 6.02 0.42
C VAL A 158 -3.96 5.44 -0.86
N SER A 159 -4.69 4.52 -1.47
CA SER A 159 -4.38 4.02 -2.80
C SER A 159 -5.24 4.73 -3.85
N ILE A 160 -4.62 5.06 -4.97
CA ILE A 160 -5.29 5.48 -6.19
C ILE A 160 -5.01 4.46 -7.29
N LEU A 161 -5.99 4.24 -8.13
CA LEU A 161 -5.91 3.35 -9.29
C LEU A 161 -5.72 4.19 -10.55
N ALA A 162 -4.73 3.84 -11.35
CA ALA A 162 -4.62 4.29 -12.72
C ALA A 162 -5.52 3.41 -13.62
N PRO A 163 -6.04 3.93 -14.74
CA PRO A 163 -6.82 3.13 -15.69
C PRO A 163 -6.00 2.01 -16.31
N GLY A 164 -6.65 0.92 -16.72
CA GLY A 164 -6.05 -0.21 -17.40
C GLY A 164 -6.30 -1.58 -16.78
N MET A 165 -6.95 -1.63 -15.61
CA MET A 165 -7.42 -2.85 -14.98
C MET A 165 -8.89 -2.69 -14.56
N GLY A 166 -9.74 -3.60 -15.01
CA GLY A 166 -11.14 -3.67 -14.63
C GLY A 166 -11.35 -4.11 -13.17
N GLU A 167 -12.58 -3.97 -12.69
CA GLU A 167 -12.97 -4.43 -11.34
C GLU A 167 -12.91 -5.97 -11.20
N ASP A 168 -12.95 -6.69 -12.31
CA ASP A 168 -12.78 -8.14 -12.40
C ASP A 168 -11.30 -8.59 -12.30
N GLY A 169 -10.36 -7.63 -12.34
CA GLY A 169 -8.92 -7.89 -12.34
C GLY A 169 -8.32 -8.18 -13.71
N GLU A 170 -9.14 -8.14 -14.77
CA GLU A 170 -8.66 -8.29 -16.14
C GLU A 170 -8.12 -6.97 -16.71
N LEU A 171 -7.15 -7.07 -17.61
CA LEU A 171 -6.57 -5.89 -18.25
C LEU A 171 -7.51 -5.35 -19.36
N GLU A 172 -7.74 -4.04 -19.31
CA GLU A 172 -8.52 -3.31 -20.31
C GLU A 172 -7.80 -3.23 -21.67
N GLU A 173 -8.43 -2.59 -22.67
CA GLU A 173 -7.81 -2.39 -23.99
C GLU A 173 -6.64 -1.41 -23.92
N THR A 174 -6.79 -0.35 -23.14
CA THR A 174 -5.81 0.71 -22.93
C THR A 174 -5.61 0.98 -21.43
N GLY A 175 -4.48 1.57 -21.06
CA GLY A 175 -4.25 1.88 -19.65
C GLY A 175 -3.03 2.77 -19.45
N VAL A 176 -2.91 3.25 -18.23
CA VAL A 176 -1.81 4.12 -17.78
C VAL A 176 -0.98 3.37 -16.74
N PRO A 177 0.21 2.87 -17.08
CA PRO A 177 1.04 2.17 -16.12
C PRO A 177 1.42 3.05 -14.92
N ALA A 178 1.14 2.56 -13.71
CA ALA A 178 1.41 3.32 -12.49
C ALA A 178 2.90 3.62 -12.28
N ALA A 179 3.80 2.82 -12.85
CA ALA A 179 5.24 3.07 -12.83
C ALA A 179 5.60 4.39 -13.55
N LEU A 180 4.96 4.69 -14.68
CA LEU A 180 5.17 5.95 -15.41
C LEU A 180 4.69 7.15 -14.58
N VAL A 181 3.52 7.03 -13.95
CA VAL A 181 2.99 8.07 -13.05
C VAL A 181 3.92 8.27 -11.85
N THR A 182 4.43 7.20 -11.27
CA THR A 182 5.37 7.26 -10.14
C THR A 182 6.68 7.96 -10.52
N ALA A 183 7.22 7.67 -11.71
CA ALA A 183 8.40 8.38 -12.23
C ALA A 183 8.14 9.87 -12.39
N TRP A 184 6.97 10.24 -12.94
CA TRP A 184 6.52 11.63 -13.02
C TRP A 184 6.43 12.31 -11.65
N LEU A 185 5.78 11.66 -10.68
CA LEU A 185 5.66 12.17 -9.30
C LEU A 185 7.04 12.38 -8.65
N GLY A 186 7.97 11.43 -8.84
CA GLY A 186 9.33 11.51 -8.34
C GLY A 186 10.09 12.74 -8.84
N ARG A 187 9.92 13.11 -10.11
CA ARG A 187 10.49 14.34 -10.69
C ARG A 187 9.97 15.62 -10.02
N HIS A 188 8.77 15.55 -9.46
CA HIS A 188 8.14 16.65 -8.72
C HIS A 188 8.33 16.56 -7.20
N GLY A 189 9.28 15.72 -6.76
CA GLY A 189 9.61 15.55 -5.34
C GLY A 189 8.56 14.80 -4.52
N ILE A 190 7.65 14.06 -5.18
CA ILE A 190 6.59 13.27 -4.53
C ILE A 190 6.97 11.78 -4.62
N VAL A 191 7.17 11.16 -3.47
CA VAL A 191 7.55 9.75 -3.37
C VAL A 191 6.38 8.95 -2.79
N PRO A 192 5.73 8.08 -3.59
CA PRO A 192 4.71 7.18 -3.07
C PRO A 192 5.34 6.08 -2.20
N THR A 193 4.51 5.50 -1.32
CA THR A 193 4.97 4.42 -0.43
C THR A 193 5.10 3.09 -1.18
N ARG A 194 4.22 2.86 -2.15
CA ARG A 194 4.22 1.63 -2.96
C ARG A 194 3.58 1.90 -4.33
N THR A 195 4.11 1.23 -5.35
CA THR A 195 3.57 1.22 -6.70
C THR A 195 3.46 -0.24 -7.16
N THR A 196 2.33 -0.60 -7.77
CA THR A 196 2.12 -1.84 -8.53
C THR A 196 1.89 -1.49 -10.00
N ASP A 197 1.37 -2.41 -10.80
CA ASP A 197 1.14 -2.16 -12.22
C ASP A 197 0.15 -1.01 -12.47
N PHE A 198 -0.93 -0.92 -11.67
CA PHE A 198 -1.99 0.09 -11.81
C PHE A 198 -2.37 0.80 -10.50
N GLN A 199 -1.71 0.51 -9.40
CA GLN A 199 -2.02 1.11 -8.09
C GLN A 199 -0.83 1.90 -7.56
N ILE A 200 -1.10 3.08 -7.02
CA ILE A 200 -0.12 3.92 -6.34
C ILE A 200 -0.64 4.19 -4.93
N MET A 201 0.15 3.86 -3.91
CA MET A 201 -0.23 4.04 -2.51
C MET A 201 0.56 5.17 -1.86
N PHE A 202 -0.14 6.05 -1.18
CA PHE A 202 0.39 7.12 -0.36
C PHE A 202 0.08 6.87 1.11
N LEU A 203 1.03 7.16 1.97
CA LEU A 203 0.85 7.12 3.42
C LEU A 203 0.64 8.54 3.94
N PHE A 204 -0.54 8.80 4.47
CA PHE A 204 -0.82 10.02 5.20
C PHE A 204 -0.31 9.86 6.63
N SER A 205 0.71 10.60 6.98
CA SER A 205 1.32 10.63 8.31
C SER A 205 1.24 12.04 8.90
N MET A 206 1.64 12.17 10.16
CA MET A 206 1.75 13.48 10.81
C MET A 206 2.58 14.44 9.94
N GLY A 207 2.04 15.62 9.70
CA GLY A 207 2.68 16.65 8.86
C GLY A 207 2.35 16.57 7.37
N VAL A 208 1.48 15.65 6.93
CA VAL A 208 0.83 15.76 5.61
C VAL A 208 -0.33 16.72 5.75
N THR A 209 -0.21 17.88 5.12
CA THR A 209 -1.21 18.96 5.18
C THR A 209 -1.91 19.11 3.84
N ARG A 210 -3.01 19.85 3.82
CA ARG A 210 -3.76 20.19 2.62
C ARG A 210 -2.90 20.78 1.49
N GLY A 211 -1.91 21.60 1.84
CA GLY A 211 -0.96 22.13 0.86
C GLY A 211 -0.12 21.07 0.17
N LYS A 212 0.33 20.06 0.94
CA LYS A 212 1.15 18.95 0.41
C LYS A 212 0.34 18.03 -0.49
N TRP A 213 -0.81 17.57 -0.04
CA TRP A 213 -1.63 16.71 -0.91
C TRP A 213 -2.31 17.49 -2.05
N GLY A 214 -2.56 18.79 -1.89
CA GLY A 214 -2.96 19.66 -2.99
C GLY A 214 -1.92 19.72 -4.11
N THR A 215 -0.63 19.75 -3.74
CA THR A 215 0.47 19.61 -4.72
C THR A 215 0.42 18.26 -5.45
N LEU A 216 0.15 17.16 -4.73
CA LEU A 216 -0.04 15.84 -5.35
C LEU A 216 -1.18 15.86 -6.37
N VAL A 217 -2.35 16.37 -6.00
CA VAL A 217 -3.51 16.50 -6.92
C VAL A 217 -3.14 17.30 -8.18
N ASN A 218 -2.52 18.47 -8.00
CA ASN A 218 -2.09 19.30 -9.13
C ASN A 218 -1.09 18.57 -10.02
N THR A 219 -0.17 17.79 -9.44
CA THR A 219 0.83 17.04 -10.20
C THR A 219 0.18 15.89 -10.99
N LEU A 220 -0.83 15.23 -10.44
CA LEU A 220 -1.63 14.21 -11.15
C LEU A 220 -2.44 14.83 -12.30
N CYS A 221 -3.08 15.97 -12.08
CA CYS A 221 -3.76 16.72 -13.15
C CYS A 221 -2.80 17.18 -14.25
N SER A 222 -1.58 17.59 -13.87
CA SER A 222 -0.53 17.95 -14.81
C SER A 222 -0.06 16.73 -15.61
N PHE A 223 0.13 15.59 -14.98
CA PHE A 223 0.43 14.33 -15.66
C PHE A 223 -0.61 14.04 -16.74
N LYS A 224 -1.90 14.02 -16.35
CA LYS A 224 -3.00 13.77 -17.28
C LYS A 224 -2.95 14.68 -18.50
N ARG A 225 -2.77 16.00 -18.31
CA ARG A 225 -2.70 16.95 -19.44
C ARG A 225 -1.55 16.64 -20.40
N HIS A 226 -0.37 16.33 -19.89
CA HIS A 226 0.78 15.96 -20.72
C HIS A 226 0.59 14.61 -21.41
N TYR A 227 -0.02 13.65 -20.70
CA TYR A 227 -0.33 12.33 -21.24
C TYR A 227 -1.34 12.43 -22.38
N ASP A 228 -2.47 13.13 -22.19
CA ASP A 228 -3.49 13.32 -23.20
C ASP A 228 -2.97 14.09 -24.43
N ALA A 229 -2.06 15.03 -24.22
CA ALA A 229 -1.42 15.77 -25.31
C ALA A 229 -0.24 15.03 -25.96
N ASN A 230 0.09 13.84 -25.51
CA ASN A 230 1.28 13.09 -25.91
C ASN A 230 2.55 13.96 -25.95
N THR A 231 2.78 14.75 -24.91
CA THR A 231 3.91 15.68 -24.86
C THR A 231 5.23 14.95 -25.04
N PRO A 232 6.17 15.45 -25.88
CA PRO A 232 7.46 14.81 -26.13
C PRO A 232 8.24 14.53 -24.83
N LEU A 233 8.82 13.33 -24.71
CA LEU A 233 9.62 12.94 -23.54
C LEU A 233 10.81 13.88 -23.33
N ALA A 234 11.40 14.41 -24.39
CA ALA A 234 12.46 15.42 -24.30
C ALA A 234 12.06 16.69 -23.51
N GLN A 235 10.76 17.01 -23.47
CA GLN A 235 10.23 18.13 -22.70
C GLN A 235 9.86 17.74 -21.26
N VAL A 236 9.29 16.55 -21.06
CA VAL A 236 8.71 16.15 -19.75
C VAL A 236 9.61 15.23 -18.94
N MET A 237 10.50 14.48 -19.60
CA MET A 237 11.45 13.53 -18.98
C MET A 237 12.81 13.59 -19.71
N PRO A 238 13.45 14.78 -19.81
CA PRO A 238 14.68 14.95 -20.60
C PRO A 238 15.82 14.00 -20.17
N GLU A 239 15.93 13.67 -18.88
CA GLU A 239 16.99 12.79 -18.40
C GLU A 239 16.86 11.37 -18.99
N LEU A 240 15.62 10.90 -19.22
CA LEU A 240 15.39 9.60 -19.86
C LEU A 240 15.85 9.62 -21.31
N VAL A 241 15.58 10.71 -22.01
CA VAL A 241 16.00 10.89 -23.41
C VAL A 241 17.52 11.06 -23.51
N GLU A 242 18.14 11.81 -22.61
CA GLU A 242 19.60 11.96 -22.55
C GLU A 242 20.30 10.61 -22.30
N GLN A 243 19.73 9.78 -21.44
CA GLN A 243 20.30 8.48 -21.10
C GLN A 243 20.14 7.45 -22.24
N TYR A 244 19.01 7.49 -22.97
CA TYR A 244 18.65 6.53 -24.01
C TYR A 244 18.08 7.21 -25.25
N PRO A 245 18.86 8.04 -25.96
CA PRO A 245 18.37 8.87 -27.06
C PRO A 245 17.82 8.03 -28.21
N ASP A 246 18.44 6.92 -28.56
CA ASP A 246 18.01 6.06 -29.67
C ASP A 246 16.62 5.48 -29.45
N THR A 247 16.19 5.31 -28.19
CA THR A 247 14.90 4.73 -27.85
C THR A 247 13.83 5.81 -27.67
N TYR A 248 14.15 6.93 -26.98
CA TYR A 248 13.12 7.83 -26.47
C TYR A 248 13.08 9.21 -27.15
N ALA A 249 14.06 9.57 -28.03
CA ALA A 249 14.13 10.90 -28.60
C ALA A 249 12.87 11.33 -29.38
N ASN A 250 12.18 10.39 -30.01
CA ASN A 250 11.00 10.66 -30.83
C ASN A 250 9.69 10.18 -30.20
N MET A 251 9.68 9.85 -28.91
CA MET A 251 8.48 9.38 -28.19
C MET A 251 7.82 10.51 -27.41
N GLY A 252 6.49 10.49 -27.37
CA GLY A 252 5.72 11.23 -26.36
C GLY A 252 5.47 10.39 -25.11
N ILE A 253 4.97 11.03 -24.06
CA ILE A 253 4.69 10.37 -22.80
C ILE A 253 3.55 9.35 -22.91
N HIS A 254 2.59 9.56 -23.79
CA HIS A 254 1.51 8.63 -24.11
C HIS A 254 2.08 7.41 -24.84
N ASP A 255 2.91 7.61 -25.86
CA ASP A 255 3.55 6.53 -26.61
C ASP A 255 4.34 5.60 -25.69
N LEU A 256 5.05 6.18 -24.70
CA LEU A 256 5.75 5.41 -23.67
C LEU A 256 4.77 4.61 -22.81
N GLY A 257 3.65 5.23 -22.40
CA GLY A 257 2.59 4.57 -21.64
C GLY A 257 2.02 3.38 -22.38
N ASP A 258 1.67 3.54 -23.65
CA ASP A 258 1.15 2.47 -24.50
C ASP A 258 2.15 1.32 -24.68
N THR A 259 3.42 1.65 -24.89
CA THR A 259 4.48 0.63 -24.99
C THR A 259 4.61 -0.18 -23.71
N MET A 260 4.60 0.49 -22.56
CA MET A 260 4.65 -0.15 -21.25
C MET A 260 3.40 -0.98 -20.99
N PHE A 261 2.23 -0.47 -21.33
CA PHE A 261 0.96 -1.18 -21.15
C PHE A 261 0.88 -2.44 -22.03
N ALA A 262 1.30 -2.35 -23.29
CA ALA A 262 1.38 -3.50 -24.18
C ALA A 262 2.30 -4.60 -23.61
N TRP A 263 3.43 -4.20 -23.01
CA TRP A 263 4.33 -5.14 -22.34
C TRP A 263 3.66 -5.79 -21.10
N LEU A 264 2.91 -5.04 -20.30
CA LEU A 264 2.15 -5.57 -19.16
C LEU A 264 1.11 -6.60 -19.62
N LYS A 265 0.40 -6.34 -20.72
CA LYS A 265 -0.57 -7.29 -21.31
C LYS A 265 0.11 -8.58 -21.76
N GLU A 266 1.22 -8.48 -22.48
CA GLU A 266 1.94 -9.65 -22.99
C GLU A 266 2.53 -10.50 -21.85
N ASN A 267 3.10 -9.86 -20.83
CA ASN A 267 3.85 -10.55 -19.78
C ASN A 267 3.04 -10.87 -18.54
N ASN A 268 1.95 -10.17 -18.28
CA ASN A 268 1.08 -10.31 -17.10
C ASN A 268 1.85 -10.58 -15.78
N PRO A 269 2.69 -9.64 -15.30
CA PRO A 269 3.54 -9.87 -14.15
C PRO A 269 2.74 -10.13 -12.87
N GLY A 270 1.53 -9.56 -12.75
CA GLY A 270 0.64 -9.80 -11.63
C GLY A 270 0.19 -11.26 -11.53
N ALA A 271 -0.23 -11.86 -12.65
CA ALA A 271 -0.62 -13.27 -12.69
C ALA A 271 0.58 -14.19 -12.40
N ARG A 272 1.76 -13.90 -12.97
CA ARG A 272 2.99 -14.66 -12.69
C ARG A 272 3.40 -14.58 -11.21
N LEU A 273 3.23 -13.42 -10.58
CA LEU A 273 3.51 -13.26 -9.16
C LEU A 273 2.52 -14.10 -8.32
N ASN A 274 1.23 -14.07 -8.65
CA ASN A 274 0.22 -14.88 -7.98
C ASN A 274 0.50 -16.38 -8.15
N GLU A 275 0.90 -16.83 -9.33
CA GLU A 275 1.30 -18.20 -9.58
C GLU A 275 2.51 -18.61 -8.73
N ALA A 276 3.53 -17.77 -8.66
CA ALA A 276 4.72 -18.01 -7.84
C ALA A 276 4.38 -18.16 -6.35
N TYR A 277 3.46 -17.34 -5.83
CA TYR A 277 3.03 -17.44 -4.44
C TYR A 277 2.04 -18.61 -4.18
N SER A 278 1.27 -19.01 -5.19
CA SER A 278 0.38 -20.19 -5.08
C SER A 278 1.15 -21.49 -5.08
N GLY A 279 2.32 -21.51 -5.75
CA GLY A 279 3.19 -22.67 -5.87
C GLY A 279 4.25 -22.77 -4.77
N LEU A 280 4.05 -22.16 -3.61
CA LEU A 280 5.00 -22.28 -2.50
C LEU A 280 5.21 -23.76 -2.13
N PRO A 281 6.47 -24.18 -1.95
CA PRO A 281 6.76 -25.54 -1.56
C PRO A 281 6.14 -25.87 -0.21
N VAL A 282 5.58 -27.06 -0.10
CA VAL A 282 5.08 -27.61 1.16
C VAL A 282 6.29 -27.95 2.03
N ALA A 283 6.27 -27.49 3.29
CA ALA A 283 7.33 -27.85 4.23
C ALA A 283 7.25 -29.35 4.56
N GLU A 284 8.25 -30.11 4.18
CA GLU A 284 8.33 -31.56 4.45
C GLU A 284 8.82 -31.84 5.88
N ILE A 285 9.68 -30.98 6.40
CA ILE A 285 10.22 -31.05 7.75
C ILE A 285 10.22 -29.70 8.43
N THR A 286 10.15 -29.69 9.74
CA THR A 286 10.29 -28.44 10.51
C THR A 286 11.75 -27.98 10.54
N PRO A 287 12.02 -26.67 10.78
CA PRO A 287 13.38 -26.17 10.98
C PRO A 287 14.14 -26.91 12.10
N ARG A 288 13.43 -27.39 13.13
CA ARG A 288 14.02 -28.16 14.22
C ARG A 288 14.48 -29.56 13.77
N GLU A 289 13.66 -30.23 12.96
CA GLU A 289 14.01 -31.52 12.38
C GLU A 289 15.21 -31.39 11.42
N ALA A 290 15.22 -30.34 10.59
CA ALA A 290 16.36 -30.05 9.73
C ALA A 290 17.64 -29.80 10.54
N TYR A 291 17.56 -28.99 11.61
CA TYR A 291 18.69 -28.75 12.50
C TYR A 291 19.21 -30.07 13.14
N ASN A 292 18.33 -30.90 13.65
CA ASN A 292 18.72 -32.17 14.24
C ASN A 292 19.36 -33.10 13.20
N ALA A 293 18.81 -33.17 11.99
CA ALA A 293 19.40 -33.96 10.90
C ALA A 293 20.83 -33.52 10.57
N ILE A 294 21.10 -32.20 10.58
CA ILE A 294 22.45 -31.65 10.35
C ILE A 294 23.38 -32.05 11.52
N VAL A 295 22.94 -31.91 12.77
CA VAL A 295 23.75 -32.23 13.97
C VAL A 295 24.05 -33.71 14.04
N ASP A 296 23.09 -34.55 13.66
CA ASP A 296 23.22 -36.01 13.69
C ASP A 296 23.91 -36.60 12.45
N ASN A 297 24.42 -35.77 11.55
CA ASN A 297 25.03 -36.15 10.26
C ASN A 297 24.08 -36.99 9.36
N ASN A 298 22.79 -36.78 9.46
CA ASN A 298 21.76 -37.40 8.61
C ASN A 298 21.41 -36.54 7.39
N VAL A 299 22.42 -35.91 6.80
CA VAL A 299 22.30 -35.06 5.62
C VAL A 299 23.31 -35.45 4.55
N GLU A 300 22.96 -35.28 3.29
CA GLU A 300 23.83 -35.56 2.16
C GLU A 300 24.13 -34.23 1.41
N LEU A 301 25.37 -34.00 1.08
CA LEU A 301 25.74 -32.91 0.18
C LEU A 301 25.50 -33.33 -1.27
N VAL A 302 24.62 -32.64 -1.95
CA VAL A 302 24.32 -32.89 -3.36
C VAL A 302 24.57 -31.66 -4.20
N SER A 303 24.94 -31.85 -5.46
CA SER A 303 25.05 -30.74 -6.40
C SER A 303 23.66 -30.18 -6.72
N ILE A 304 23.61 -28.92 -7.17
CA ILE A 304 22.36 -28.23 -7.46
C ILE A 304 21.53 -28.93 -8.54
N GLU A 305 22.21 -29.60 -9.48
CA GLU A 305 21.57 -30.35 -10.56
C GLU A 305 20.84 -31.61 -10.04
N ASN A 306 21.22 -32.11 -8.88
CA ASN A 306 20.65 -33.30 -8.26
C ASN A 306 19.62 -32.98 -7.16
N LEU A 307 19.26 -31.70 -6.95
CA LEU A 307 18.25 -31.29 -5.99
C LEU A 307 16.81 -31.65 -6.36
N PRO A 308 16.36 -31.70 -7.64
CA PRO A 308 14.99 -32.02 -7.97
C PRO A 308 14.53 -33.34 -7.35
N GLY A 309 13.43 -33.30 -6.57
CA GLY A 309 12.85 -34.47 -5.90
C GLY A 309 13.50 -34.84 -4.56
N ARG A 310 14.41 -34.01 -4.04
CA ARG A 310 15.00 -34.20 -2.69
C ARG A 310 14.44 -33.16 -1.71
N ILE A 311 14.48 -33.50 -0.42
CA ILE A 311 14.17 -32.58 0.69
C ILE A 311 15.43 -31.72 0.93
N ALA A 312 15.28 -30.40 0.78
CA ALA A 312 16.34 -29.42 0.97
C ALA A 312 16.24 -28.74 2.34
#